data_ee87422ae9fc5d728fd16217a83f3d44
#
_entry.id   ee87422ae9fc5d728fd16217a83f3d44
#
_cell.length_a   1.000
_cell.length_b   1.000
_cell.length_c   1.000
_cell.angle_alpha   90.00
_cell.angle_beta   90.00
_cell.angle_gamma   90.00
#
_symmetry.space_group_name_H-M   'P 1'
#
loop_
_entity.id
_entity.type
_entity.pdbx_description
1 polymer ?
#
loop_
_entity_poly.entity_id
_entity_poly.type
_entity_poly.pdbx_seq_one_letter_code
_entity_poly.pdbx_strand_id
1 'polypeptide(L)'
;DMEDIYACKVEKAIFNWYYGGENAAPEPIFNALHDGFQNEMQVLVPIETPEAMLQMMGDPTQVKAGDTFTNEEPIAIKFRHLVVNENGEYFIPVFTSNEEMEKGESSSCINQSLKDLIDALGNWQKCLGYVINPWDQKLVLSKQMLEVIMNYSPKSHIEFVKGSVVDMHVDAIVNAANNSLLGGGGVDGAIHKAAGPELLKECRTLNGCETGEAKITKAYNIKSADHIIHTVGPVYSGNKKDAELLNDCYYNSIELAYQNGCKSIAFPGISTGVYGYPLDEAARVSLLAAVHWIDAHKDSVMNIYFCCFKDAELSAYRKLTQ
;
A
#
# COMPACT_ATOMS: atom_id res chain seq x y z
N ASP A 1 19.11 8.88 -15.73
CA ASP A 1 18.52 7.56 -15.41
C ASP A 1 17.51 7.83 -14.31
N MET A 2 16.23 7.81 -14.68
CA MET A 2 15.15 7.84 -13.70
C MET A 2 14.99 6.39 -13.25
N GLU A 3 15.36 6.09 -11.99
CA GLU A 3 15.01 4.82 -11.38
C GLU A 3 13.51 4.61 -11.50
N ASP A 4 13.11 3.41 -11.92
CA ASP A 4 11.70 3.08 -12.01
C ASP A 4 11.12 3.03 -10.59
N ILE A 5 10.21 3.95 -10.29
CA ILE A 5 9.60 4.10 -8.96
C ILE A 5 8.93 2.80 -8.49
N TYR A 6 8.37 2.04 -9.42
CA TYR A 6 7.70 0.77 -9.11
C TYR A 6 8.71 -0.34 -8.81
N ALA A 7 9.84 -0.35 -9.51
CA ALA A 7 10.95 -1.25 -9.21
C ALA A 7 11.52 -1.00 -7.81
N CYS A 8 11.74 0.26 -7.44
CA CYS A 8 12.15 0.63 -6.08
C CYS A 8 11.15 0.21 -5.01
N LYS A 9 9.84 0.32 -5.28
CA LYS A 9 8.79 -0.18 -4.35
C LYS A 9 8.88 -1.70 -4.16
N VAL A 10 9.12 -2.44 -5.24
CA VAL A 10 9.27 -3.90 -5.18
C VAL A 10 10.52 -4.28 -4.38
N GLU A 11 11.67 -3.64 -4.62
CA GLU A 11 12.89 -3.87 -3.85
C GLU A 11 12.69 -3.61 -2.35
N LYS A 12 12.07 -2.49 -2.00
CA LYS A 12 11.78 -2.14 -0.61
C LYS A 12 10.82 -3.15 0.04
N ALA A 13 9.81 -3.61 -0.67
CA ALA A 13 8.88 -4.62 -0.17
C ALA A 13 9.57 -5.98 0.05
N ILE A 14 10.46 -6.39 -0.87
CA ILE A 14 11.26 -7.61 -0.73
C ILE A 14 12.22 -7.48 0.47
N PHE A 15 12.91 -6.35 0.61
CA PHE A 15 13.78 -6.08 1.76
C PHE A 15 13.02 -6.19 3.08
N ASN A 16 11.86 -5.56 3.18
CA ASN A 16 11.04 -5.62 4.39
C ASN A 16 10.53 -7.04 4.68
N TRP A 17 10.27 -7.84 3.65
CA TRP A 17 9.92 -9.25 3.81
C TRP A 17 11.06 -10.06 4.44
N TYR A 18 12.30 -9.84 3.99
CA TYR A 18 13.46 -10.58 4.49
C TYR A 18 13.91 -10.12 5.90
N TYR A 19 13.79 -8.84 6.21
CA TYR A 19 14.35 -8.24 7.43
C TYR A 19 13.31 -7.65 8.39
N GLY A 20 12.03 -7.70 8.05
CA GLY A 20 10.93 -7.12 8.84
C GLY A 20 10.55 -7.89 10.11
N GLY A 21 11.18 -9.04 10.38
CA GLY A 21 10.96 -9.84 11.58
C GLY A 21 9.53 -10.38 11.66
N GLU A 22 8.96 -10.41 12.87
CA GLU A 22 7.63 -10.97 13.14
C GLU A 22 6.47 -10.23 12.43
N ASN A 23 6.72 -9.01 11.92
CA ASN A 23 5.76 -8.20 11.21
C ASN A 23 5.91 -8.28 9.68
N ALA A 24 6.77 -9.17 9.17
CA ALA A 24 6.94 -9.35 7.74
C ALA A 24 5.69 -10.01 7.14
N ALA A 25 4.99 -9.29 6.26
CA ALA A 25 3.80 -9.76 5.56
C ALA A 25 4.05 -9.79 4.04
N PRO A 26 3.48 -10.76 3.30
CA PRO A 26 3.66 -10.84 1.85
C PRO A 26 2.86 -9.77 1.08
N GLU A 27 1.81 -9.21 1.65
CA GLU A 27 0.91 -8.27 1.00
C GLU A 27 1.60 -7.04 0.40
N PRO A 28 2.60 -6.39 1.03
CA PRO A 28 3.32 -5.29 0.42
C PRO A 28 4.04 -5.68 -0.87
N ILE A 29 4.52 -6.91 -0.99
CA ILE A 29 5.13 -7.43 -2.22
C ILE A 29 4.07 -7.57 -3.32
N PHE A 30 2.91 -8.16 -3.01
CA PHE A 30 1.81 -8.31 -3.97
C PHE A 30 1.28 -6.96 -4.44
N ASN A 31 1.13 -5.99 -3.53
CA ASN A 31 0.73 -4.63 -3.86
C ASN A 31 1.76 -3.95 -4.78
N ALA A 32 3.04 -4.01 -4.45
CA ALA A 32 4.09 -3.39 -5.24
C ALA A 32 4.21 -4.01 -6.65
N LEU A 33 4.08 -5.33 -6.76
CA LEU A 33 4.10 -6.02 -8.05
C LEU A 33 2.85 -5.74 -8.87
N HIS A 34 1.67 -5.68 -8.25
CA HIS A 34 0.43 -5.31 -8.93
C HIS A 34 0.50 -3.88 -9.44
N ASP A 35 0.95 -2.92 -8.63
CA ASP A 35 1.17 -1.54 -9.05
C ASP A 35 2.17 -1.47 -10.22
N GLY A 36 3.25 -2.23 -10.13
CA GLY A 36 4.24 -2.34 -11.18
C GLY A 36 3.66 -2.91 -12.48
N PHE A 37 2.83 -3.94 -12.39
CA PHE A 37 2.13 -4.50 -13.54
C PHE A 37 1.18 -3.49 -14.19
N GLN A 38 0.38 -2.78 -13.40
CA GLN A 38 -0.58 -1.78 -13.89
C GLN A 38 0.09 -0.55 -14.52
N ASN A 39 1.29 -0.21 -14.08
CA ASN A 39 2.03 0.98 -14.51
C ASN A 39 3.26 0.66 -15.38
N GLU A 40 3.29 -0.52 -15.99
CA GLU A 40 4.32 -0.94 -16.94
C GLU A 40 5.76 -0.85 -16.38
N MET A 41 5.94 -1.26 -15.09
CA MET A 41 7.25 -1.31 -14.44
C MET A 41 8.28 -1.99 -15.35
N GLN A 42 9.42 -1.34 -15.51
CA GLN A 42 10.53 -1.87 -16.31
C GLN A 42 11.44 -2.75 -15.44
N VAL A 43 11.85 -3.88 -16.01
CA VAL A 43 12.81 -4.79 -15.40
C VAL A 43 13.91 -5.14 -16.40
N LEU A 44 15.09 -5.47 -15.90
CA LEU A 44 16.21 -5.93 -16.69
C LEU A 44 16.13 -7.45 -16.83
N VAL A 45 16.13 -7.93 -18.07
CA VAL A 45 16.10 -9.37 -18.36
C VAL A 45 17.41 -9.78 -19.02
N PRO A 46 18.19 -10.67 -18.40
CA PRO A 46 19.44 -11.13 -18.96
C PRO A 46 19.21 -11.98 -20.21
N ILE A 47 20.05 -11.76 -21.21
CA ILE A 47 19.98 -12.42 -22.51
C ILE A 47 21.27 -13.16 -22.82
N GLU A 48 21.17 -14.17 -23.69
CA GLU A 48 22.34 -14.66 -24.44
C GLU A 48 22.69 -13.57 -25.45
N THR A 49 23.88 -12.98 -25.35
CA THR A 49 24.27 -11.88 -26.22
C THR A 49 24.35 -12.35 -27.66
N PRO A 50 23.49 -11.87 -28.58
CA PRO A 50 23.52 -12.27 -29.97
C PRO A 50 24.85 -11.85 -30.64
N GLU A 51 25.34 -12.66 -31.60
CA GLU A 51 26.58 -12.36 -32.30
C GLU A 51 26.54 -11.00 -33.02
N ALA A 52 25.38 -10.62 -33.55
CA ALA A 52 25.17 -9.30 -34.13
C ALA A 52 25.38 -8.16 -33.13
N MET A 53 24.96 -8.34 -31.89
CA MET A 53 25.21 -7.36 -30.83
C MET A 53 26.70 -7.30 -30.45
N LEU A 54 27.39 -8.44 -30.38
CA LEU A 54 28.84 -8.47 -30.12
C LEU A 54 29.62 -7.69 -31.18
N GLN A 55 29.22 -7.77 -32.43
CA GLN A 55 29.83 -6.99 -33.51
C GLN A 55 29.58 -5.48 -33.38
N MET A 56 28.39 -5.08 -32.85
CA MET A 56 28.07 -3.66 -32.63
C MET A 56 28.78 -3.08 -31.39
N MET A 57 28.98 -3.90 -30.40
CA MET A 57 29.63 -3.48 -29.14
C MET A 57 31.14 -3.23 -29.31
N GLY A 58 31.76 -3.77 -30.34
CA GLY A 58 33.21 -3.64 -30.56
C GLY A 58 34.02 -4.39 -29.51
N ASP A 59 34.92 -3.68 -28.80
CA ASP A 59 35.70 -4.29 -27.72
C ASP A 59 34.84 -4.44 -26.44
N PRO A 60 34.49 -5.66 -26.02
CA PRO A 60 33.66 -5.91 -24.84
C PRO A 60 34.24 -5.32 -23.55
N THR A 61 35.56 -5.10 -23.48
CA THR A 61 36.21 -4.52 -22.30
C THR A 61 35.92 -3.02 -22.12
N GLN A 62 35.42 -2.36 -23.14
CA GLN A 62 35.09 -0.93 -23.13
C GLN A 62 33.60 -0.67 -22.83
N VAL A 63 32.79 -1.71 -22.86
CA VAL A 63 31.35 -1.59 -22.59
C VAL A 63 31.10 -1.48 -21.06
N LYS A 64 30.32 -0.49 -20.66
CA LYS A 64 29.99 -0.24 -19.24
C LYS A 64 28.54 -0.60 -18.99
N ALA A 65 28.23 -0.89 -17.72
CA ALA A 65 26.84 -1.03 -17.28
C ALA A 65 26.06 0.25 -17.61
N GLY A 66 24.90 0.09 -18.25
CA GLY A 66 24.06 1.21 -18.70
C GLY A 66 24.34 1.69 -20.13
N ASP A 67 25.36 1.21 -20.82
CA ASP A 67 25.54 1.48 -22.24
C ASP A 67 24.40 0.85 -23.05
N THR A 68 23.81 1.62 -23.96
CA THR A 68 22.70 1.18 -24.81
C THR A 68 23.12 1.10 -26.27
N PHE A 69 22.69 0.04 -26.94
CA PHE A 69 22.95 -0.20 -28.34
C PHE A 69 21.61 -0.32 -29.08
N THR A 70 21.47 0.37 -30.19
CA THR A 70 20.28 0.28 -31.07
C THR A 70 20.62 -0.39 -32.37
N ASN A 71 19.76 -1.28 -32.85
CA ASN A 71 19.89 -1.91 -34.15
C ASN A 71 18.71 -1.56 -35.05
N GLU A 72 18.95 -1.33 -36.34
CA GLU A 72 17.89 -1.00 -37.30
C GLU A 72 17.10 -2.25 -37.74
N GLU A 73 17.68 -3.46 -37.60
CA GLU A 73 17.02 -4.71 -37.95
C GLU A 73 16.67 -5.55 -36.72
N PRO A 74 15.54 -6.28 -36.72
CA PRO A 74 15.17 -7.15 -35.61
C PRO A 74 16.22 -8.23 -35.34
N ILE A 75 16.68 -8.31 -34.10
CA ILE A 75 17.61 -9.37 -33.65
C ILE A 75 16.80 -10.38 -32.83
N ALA A 76 16.95 -11.66 -33.12
CA ALA A 76 16.38 -12.72 -32.30
C ALA A 76 17.08 -12.78 -30.95
N ILE A 77 16.32 -12.56 -29.88
CA ILE A 77 16.83 -12.53 -28.52
C ILE A 77 16.43 -13.83 -27.81
N LYS A 78 17.39 -14.43 -27.09
CA LYS A 78 17.16 -15.53 -26.19
C LYS A 78 17.39 -15.07 -24.76
N PHE A 79 16.41 -15.28 -23.89
CA PHE A 79 16.56 -15.02 -22.46
C PHE A 79 17.45 -16.08 -21.81
N ARG A 80 18.22 -15.67 -20.80
CA ARG A 80 18.93 -16.61 -19.94
C ARG A 80 17.94 -17.34 -19.04
N HIS A 81 18.24 -18.59 -18.76
CA HIS A 81 17.37 -19.49 -17.99
C HIS A 81 18.08 -19.99 -16.73
N LEU A 82 17.33 -20.08 -15.64
CA LEU A 82 17.71 -20.80 -14.42
C LEU A 82 17.02 -22.17 -14.47
N VAL A 83 17.71 -23.18 -15.01
CA VAL A 83 17.18 -24.55 -15.12
C VAL A 83 17.12 -25.17 -13.73
N VAL A 84 15.97 -25.76 -13.36
CA VAL A 84 15.71 -26.24 -12.01
C VAL A 84 15.61 -27.76 -11.90
N ASN A 85 15.45 -28.47 -13.01
CA ASN A 85 15.36 -29.95 -13.00
C ASN A 85 15.83 -30.59 -14.30
N GLU A 86 15.91 -31.92 -14.31
CA GLU A 86 16.35 -32.73 -15.45
C GLU A 86 15.39 -32.67 -16.65
N ASN A 87 14.13 -32.28 -16.44
CA ASN A 87 13.14 -32.11 -17.51
C ASN A 87 13.35 -30.82 -18.30
N GLY A 88 14.32 -30.01 -17.90
CA GLY A 88 14.64 -28.74 -18.53
C GLY A 88 13.61 -27.64 -18.24
N GLU A 89 12.86 -27.75 -17.14
CA GLU A 89 12.02 -26.68 -16.62
C GLU A 89 12.88 -25.60 -16.01
N TYR A 90 12.46 -24.33 -16.16
CA TYR A 90 13.29 -23.19 -15.82
C TYR A 90 12.47 -22.00 -15.34
N PHE A 91 13.16 -21.10 -14.65
CA PHE A 91 12.72 -19.74 -14.39
C PHE A 91 13.54 -18.75 -15.21
N ILE A 92 12.97 -17.61 -15.53
CA ILE A 92 13.69 -16.49 -16.13
C ILE A 92 14.08 -15.52 -15.01
N PRO A 93 15.40 -15.24 -14.83
CA PRO A 93 15.85 -14.23 -13.90
C PRO A 93 15.49 -12.85 -14.41
N VAL A 94 15.06 -11.96 -13.52
CA VAL A 94 14.83 -10.54 -13.80
C VAL A 94 15.40 -9.69 -12.68
N PHE A 95 15.82 -8.47 -13.02
CA PHE A 95 16.40 -7.55 -12.04
C PHE A 95 15.62 -6.24 -12.02
N THR A 96 15.42 -5.71 -10.85
CA THR A 96 14.73 -4.44 -10.64
C THR A 96 15.63 -3.24 -10.90
N SER A 97 16.95 -3.42 -10.82
CA SER A 97 17.95 -2.38 -11.06
C SER A 97 19.28 -2.95 -11.55
N ASN A 98 20.14 -2.07 -12.05
CA ASN A 98 21.52 -2.41 -12.37
C ASN A 98 22.31 -2.85 -11.13
N GLU A 99 22.05 -2.24 -9.98
CA GLU A 99 22.70 -2.59 -8.71
C GLU A 99 22.39 -4.05 -8.31
N GLU A 100 21.16 -4.48 -8.47
CA GLU A 100 20.78 -5.87 -8.21
C GLU A 100 21.43 -6.86 -9.19
N MET A 101 21.58 -6.47 -10.45
CA MET A 101 22.25 -7.28 -11.44
C MET A 101 23.75 -7.42 -11.16
N GLU A 102 24.41 -6.36 -10.72
CA GLU A 102 25.86 -6.32 -10.44
C GLU A 102 26.27 -7.14 -9.20
N LYS A 103 25.34 -7.57 -8.37
CA LYS A 103 25.62 -8.45 -7.22
C LYS A 103 26.07 -9.86 -7.60
N GLY A 104 25.91 -10.27 -8.86
CA GLY A 104 26.28 -11.59 -9.36
C GLY A 104 27.01 -11.57 -10.68
N GLU A 105 26.74 -12.55 -11.54
CA GLU A 105 27.37 -12.65 -12.85
C GLU A 105 26.90 -11.54 -13.78
N SER A 106 27.84 -10.79 -14.34
CA SER A 106 27.54 -9.80 -15.39
C SER A 106 26.93 -10.47 -16.62
N SER A 107 25.88 -9.87 -17.14
CA SER A 107 25.26 -10.32 -18.38
C SER A 107 24.70 -9.14 -19.17
N SER A 108 24.62 -9.30 -20.46
CA SER A 108 23.83 -8.37 -21.29
C SER A 108 22.38 -8.50 -20.89
N CYS A 109 21.71 -7.36 -20.72
CA CYS A 109 20.30 -7.32 -20.36
C CYS A 109 19.53 -6.44 -21.35
N ILE A 110 18.23 -6.68 -21.45
CA ILE A 110 17.30 -5.78 -22.12
C ILE A 110 16.27 -5.31 -21.13
N ASN A 111 15.78 -4.09 -21.34
CA ASN A 111 14.60 -3.59 -20.62
C ASN A 111 13.34 -4.21 -21.20
N GLN A 112 12.50 -4.72 -20.31
CA GLN A 112 11.17 -5.24 -20.64
C GLN A 112 10.16 -4.75 -19.61
N SER A 113 8.94 -4.47 -20.04
CA SER A 113 7.88 -4.23 -19.06
C SER A 113 7.50 -5.54 -18.36
N LEU A 114 7.23 -5.46 -17.07
CA LEU A 114 6.74 -6.60 -16.29
C LEU A 114 5.46 -7.18 -16.92
N LYS A 115 4.62 -6.32 -17.47
CA LYS A 115 3.39 -6.72 -18.17
C LYS A 115 3.68 -7.59 -19.39
N ASP A 116 4.58 -7.15 -20.28
CA ASP A 116 4.93 -7.90 -21.50
C ASP A 116 5.52 -9.27 -21.16
N LEU A 117 6.34 -9.34 -20.10
CA LEU A 117 6.90 -10.61 -19.63
C LEU A 117 5.81 -11.56 -19.14
N ILE A 118 4.84 -11.07 -18.37
CA ILE A 118 3.73 -11.88 -17.86
C ILE A 118 2.84 -12.35 -19.01
N ASP A 119 2.52 -11.48 -19.96
CA ASP A 119 1.73 -11.83 -21.15
C ASP A 119 2.43 -12.88 -22.03
N ALA A 120 3.76 -12.87 -22.09
CA ALA A 120 4.55 -13.82 -22.86
C ALA A 120 4.63 -15.23 -22.22
N LEU A 121 4.38 -15.37 -20.91
CA LEU A 121 4.53 -16.66 -20.18
C LEU A 121 3.74 -17.81 -20.76
N GLY A 122 2.57 -17.54 -21.34
CA GLY A 122 1.71 -18.54 -21.98
C GLY A 122 2.37 -19.24 -23.17
N ASN A 123 3.35 -18.58 -23.80
CA ASN A 123 4.07 -19.09 -24.97
C ASN A 123 5.22 -20.04 -24.61
N TRP A 124 5.61 -20.12 -23.33
CA TRP A 124 6.77 -20.89 -22.88
C TRP A 124 6.36 -22.03 -21.97
N GLN A 125 6.19 -23.22 -22.56
CA GLN A 125 5.64 -24.39 -21.83
C GLN A 125 6.50 -24.83 -20.66
N LYS A 126 7.85 -24.77 -20.78
CA LYS A 126 8.79 -25.19 -19.75
C LYS A 126 9.18 -24.09 -18.76
N CYS A 127 8.76 -22.85 -19.00
CA CYS A 127 8.99 -21.76 -18.09
C CYS A 127 8.03 -21.85 -16.91
N LEU A 128 8.54 -21.87 -15.69
CA LEU A 128 7.75 -21.96 -14.45
C LEU A 128 7.39 -20.58 -13.90
N GLY A 129 8.03 -19.53 -14.36
CA GLY A 129 7.82 -18.15 -13.91
C GLY A 129 9.11 -17.34 -13.91
N TYR A 130 9.18 -16.36 -13.01
CA TYR A 130 10.32 -15.45 -12.88
C TYR A 130 10.97 -15.54 -11.49
N VAL A 131 12.27 -15.23 -11.44
CA VAL A 131 12.99 -14.98 -10.19
C VAL A 131 13.46 -13.54 -10.20
N ILE A 132 12.93 -12.72 -9.30
CA ILE A 132 13.34 -11.34 -9.13
C ILE A 132 14.57 -11.30 -8.23
N ASN A 133 15.59 -10.55 -8.66
CA ASN A 133 16.85 -10.32 -7.94
C ASN A 133 17.51 -11.62 -7.44
N PRO A 134 17.86 -12.56 -8.33
CA PRO A 134 18.28 -13.92 -7.96
C PRO A 134 19.56 -14.00 -7.13
N TRP A 135 20.37 -12.94 -7.08
CA TRP A 135 21.71 -12.96 -6.48
C TRP A 135 21.76 -12.62 -5.00
N ASP A 136 20.69 -12.05 -4.44
CA ASP A 136 20.63 -11.68 -3.03
C ASP A 136 19.26 -12.05 -2.43
N GLN A 137 18.39 -11.07 -2.26
CA GLN A 137 17.05 -11.25 -1.70
C GLN A 137 16.08 -11.66 -2.81
N LYS A 138 16.19 -12.90 -3.23
CA LYS A 138 15.42 -13.41 -4.37
C LYS A 138 13.93 -13.59 -4.05
N LEU A 139 13.10 -13.21 -4.98
CA LEU A 139 11.67 -13.51 -4.97
C LEU A 139 11.33 -14.43 -6.15
N VAL A 140 10.86 -15.64 -5.85
CA VAL A 140 10.41 -16.60 -6.85
C VAL A 140 8.92 -16.41 -7.10
N LEU A 141 8.56 -16.11 -8.34
CA LEU A 141 7.19 -15.91 -8.79
C LEU A 141 6.77 -17.01 -9.76
N SER A 142 6.05 -18.00 -9.28
CA SER A 142 5.43 -19.00 -10.14
C SER A 142 4.33 -18.40 -11.02
N LYS A 143 3.95 -19.10 -12.10
CA LYS A 143 2.82 -18.71 -12.96
C LYS A 143 1.54 -18.51 -12.15
N GLN A 144 1.27 -19.38 -11.18
CA GLN A 144 0.09 -19.26 -10.31
C GLN A 144 0.14 -18.00 -9.43
N MET A 145 1.31 -17.68 -8.87
CA MET A 145 1.47 -16.45 -8.10
C MET A 145 1.28 -15.20 -8.97
N LEU A 146 1.79 -15.22 -10.20
CA LEU A 146 1.62 -14.12 -11.16
C LEU A 146 0.15 -13.94 -11.54
N GLU A 147 -0.61 -15.01 -11.73
CA GLU A 147 -2.06 -14.93 -11.95
C GLU A 147 -2.78 -14.28 -10.75
N VAL A 148 -2.40 -14.63 -9.52
CA VAL A 148 -2.95 -14.01 -8.32
C VAL A 148 -2.61 -12.53 -8.28
N ILE A 149 -1.37 -12.15 -8.58
CA ILE A 149 -0.93 -10.74 -8.59
C ILE A 149 -1.64 -9.92 -9.67
N MET A 150 -1.81 -10.47 -10.88
CA MET A 150 -2.51 -9.80 -11.97
C MET A 150 -4.00 -9.55 -11.66
N ASN A 151 -4.64 -10.53 -11.03
CA ASN A 151 -6.04 -10.45 -10.64
C ASN A 151 -6.23 -9.83 -9.25
N TYR A 152 -5.12 -9.48 -8.58
CA TYR A 152 -5.17 -8.81 -7.30
C TYR A 152 -5.73 -7.41 -7.51
N SER A 153 -6.95 -7.23 -7.04
CA SER A 153 -7.56 -5.91 -6.91
C SER A 153 -7.81 -5.73 -5.43
N PRO A 154 -7.07 -4.86 -4.76
CA PRO A 154 -7.45 -4.47 -3.41
C PRO A 154 -8.85 -3.88 -3.51
N LYS A 155 -9.85 -4.59 -2.97
CA LYS A 155 -11.24 -4.13 -2.95
C LYS A 155 -11.39 -2.88 -2.09
N SER A 156 -10.48 -2.71 -1.13
CA SER A 156 -10.41 -1.58 -0.21
C SER A 156 -9.24 -0.66 -0.54
N HIS A 157 -9.43 0.65 -0.39
CA HIS A 157 -8.41 1.66 -0.66
C HIS A 157 -8.21 2.54 0.57
N ILE A 158 -6.97 3.01 0.77
CA ILE A 158 -6.60 4.01 1.77
C ILE A 158 -6.09 5.24 1.05
N GLU A 159 -6.63 6.41 1.41
CA GLU A 159 -6.25 7.69 0.84
C GLU A 159 -6.03 8.74 1.93
N PHE A 160 -5.00 9.58 1.74
CA PHE A 160 -4.69 10.71 2.61
C PHE A 160 -5.14 12.00 1.92
N VAL A 161 -6.08 12.71 2.54
CA VAL A 161 -6.73 13.88 1.92
C VAL A 161 -6.47 15.13 2.77
N LYS A 162 -6.17 16.24 2.12
CA LYS A 162 -6.16 17.55 2.79
C LYS A 162 -7.57 18.08 2.87
N GLY A 163 -8.09 18.26 4.09
CA GLY A 163 -9.42 18.80 4.28
C GLY A 163 -10.08 18.43 5.60
N SER A 164 -11.35 18.76 5.72
CA SER A 164 -12.20 18.45 6.88
C SER A 164 -13.10 17.26 6.60
N VAL A 165 -13.33 16.41 7.61
CA VAL A 165 -14.26 15.28 7.49
C VAL A 165 -15.68 15.68 7.16
N VAL A 166 -16.13 16.87 7.56
CA VAL A 166 -17.49 17.36 7.31
C VAL A 166 -17.76 17.65 5.83
N ASP A 167 -16.70 17.81 5.04
CA ASP A 167 -16.77 18.08 3.60
C ASP A 167 -16.61 16.83 2.75
N MET A 168 -16.35 15.67 3.39
CA MET A 168 -16.11 14.40 2.69
C MET A 168 -17.41 13.74 2.26
N HIS A 169 -17.49 13.36 0.99
CA HIS A 169 -18.59 12.56 0.45
C HIS A 169 -18.31 11.07 0.66
N VAL A 170 -18.77 10.55 1.78
CA VAL A 170 -18.57 9.16 2.23
C VAL A 170 -19.80 8.64 2.96
N ASP A 171 -19.91 7.33 3.15
CA ASP A 171 -21.05 6.75 3.87
C ASP A 171 -21.01 7.09 5.37
N ALA A 172 -19.80 7.13 5.96
CA ALA A 172 -19.63 7.49 7.37
C ALA A 172 -18.44 8.44 7.56
N ILE A 173 -18.64 9.47 8.36
CA ILE A 173 -17.56 10.31 8.90
C ILE A 173 -17.32 9.95 10.36
N VAL A 174 -16.08 10.07 10.82
CA VAL A 174 -15.71 9.79 12.21
C VAL A 174 -15.58 11.10 12.98
N ASN A 175 -16.11 11.08 14.19
CA ASN A 175 -15.98 12.14 15.18
C ASN A 175 -14.98 11.72 16.26
N ALA A 176 -13.95 12.51 16.49
CA ALA A 176 -13.07 12.40 17.65
C ALA A 176 -13.76 13.05 18.86
N ALA A 177 -14.59 12.26 19.52
CA ALA A 177 -15.44 12.70 20.62
C ALA A 177 -14.74 12.58 21.99
N ASN A 178 -15.36 13.13 23.02
CA ASN A 178 -15.06 12.81 24.41
C ASN A 178 -16.01 11.73 24.94
N ASN A 179 -15.72 11.19 26.13
CA ASN A 179 -16.48 10.08 26.71
C ASN A 179 -17.99 10.39 26.93
N SER A 180 -18.36 11.64 27.07
CA SER A 180 -19.80 12.02 27.24
C SER A 180 -20.57 11.93 25.92
N LEU A 181 -19.96 12.08 24.80
CA LEU A 181 -20.56 12.23 23.46
C LEU A 181 -21.47 13.46 23.32
N LEU A 182 -21.40 14.42 24.22
CA LEU A 182 -22.30 15.57 24.29
C LEU A 182 -21.74 16.83 23.62
N GLY A 183 -20.76 16.67 22.72
CA GLY A 183 -20.12 17.75 22.04
C GLY A 183 -18.88 18.29 22.77
N GLY A 184 -18.11 19.11 22.07
CA GLY A 184 -16.88 19.69 22.58
C GLY A 184 -16.32 20.71 21.58
N GLY A 185 -15.00 20.87 21.59
CA GLY A 185 -14.26 21.74 20.67
C GLY A 185 -13.68 20.99 19.48
N GLY A 186 -12.95 21.70 18.63
CA GLY A 186 -12.26 21.11 17.49
C GLY A 186 -13.20 20.46 16.49
N VAL A 187 -12.85 19.26 16.01
CA VAL A 187 -13.67 18.51 15.04
C VAL A 187 -15.03 18.11 15.60
N ASP A 188 -15.10 17.77 16.89
CA ASP A 188 -16.36 17.44 17.58
C ASP A 188 -17.37 18.62 17.52
N GLY A 189 -16.91 19.82 17.84
CA GLY A 189 -17.72 21.02 17.71
C GLY A 189 -18.13 21.33 16.27
N ALA A 190 -17.24 21.13 15.30
CA ALA A 190 -17.54 21.34 13.89
C ALA A 190 -18.61 20.35 13.38
N ILE A 191 -18.52 19.08 13.75
CA ILE A 191 -19.48 18.04 13.37
C ILE A 191 -20.85 18.34 14.01
N HIS A 192 -20.91 18.62 15.32
CA HIS A 192 -22.17 18.97 15.98
C HIS A 192 -22.83 20.20 15.39
N LYS A 193 -22.04 21.24 15.04
CA LYS A 193 -22.54 22.44 14.38
C LYS A 193 -23.11 22.12 12.99
N ALA A 194 -22.42 21.31 12.19
CA ALA A 194 -22.85 20.94 10.86
C ALA A 194 -24.08 20.03 10.85
N ALA A 195 -24.13 19.06 11.76
CA ALA A 195 -25.23 18.11 11.89
C ALA A 195 -26.51 18.72 12.47
N GLY A 196 -26.37 19.76 13.28
CA GLY A 196 -27.49 20.43 13.95
C GLY A 196 -27.91 19.75 15.26
N PRO A 197 -28.96 20.28 15.92
CA PRO A 197 -29.32 19.93 17.31
C PRO A 197 -29.83 18.49 17.48
N GLU A 198 -30.31 17.86 16.44
CA GLU A 198 -30.83 16.49 16.47
C GLU A 198 -29.72 15.48 16.78
N LEU A 199 -28.49 15.75 16.34
CA LEU A 199 -27.33 14.90 16.65
C LEU A 199 -27.15 14.81 18.19
N LEU A 200 -27.17 15.93 18.88
CA LEU A 200 -27.02 15.95 20.35
C LEU A 200 -28.14 15.16 21.07
N LYS A 201 -29.37 15.22 20.54
CA LYS A 201 -30.48 14.43 21.10
C LYS A 201 -30.22 12.93 20.97
N GLU A 202 -29.74 12.48 19.80
CA GLU A 202 -29.39 11.06 19.60
C GLU A 202 -28.18 10.66 20.45
N CYS A 203 -27.13 11.48 20.52
CA CYS A 203 -25.96 11.21 21.35
C CYS A 203 -26.29 10.99 22.82
N ARG A 204 -27.26 11.73 23.35
CA ARG A 204 -27.71 11.54 24.74
C ARG A 204 -28.27 10.13 25.01
N THR A 205 -28.88 9.50 24.00
CA THR A 205 -29.43 8.13 24.14
C THR A 205 -28.34 7.06 24.18
N LEU A 206 -27.11 7.39 23.74
CA LEU A 206 -26.00 6.47 23.70
C LEU A 206 -25.32 6.26 25.06
N ASN A 207 -25.61 7.13 26.04
CA ASN A 207 -25.05 7.06 27.39
C ASN A 207 -23.51 7.04 27.47
N GLY A 208 -22.87 7.89 26.63
CA GLY A 208 -21.42 7.97 26.58
C GLY A 208 -20.77 6.86 25.77
N CYS A 209 -19.42 6.87 25.73
CA CYS A 209 -18.59 5.90 25.02
C CYS A 209 -17.26 5.77 25.76
N GLU A 210 -16.80 4.54 25.95
CA GLU A 210 -15.50 4.29 26.57
C GLU A 210 -14.35 4.60 25.59
N THR A 211 -13.18 4.90 26.15
CA THR A 211 -11.96 5.12 25.34
C THR A 211 -11.60 3.87 24.56
N GLY A 212 -11.37 4.00 23.25
CA GLY A 212 -11.12 2.88 22.32
C GLY A 212 -12.38 2.32 21.66
N GLU A 213 -13.57 2.62 22.18
CA GLU A 213 -14.83 2.18 21.58
C GLU A 213 -15.36 3.17 20.53
N ALA A 214 -16.38 2.72 19.79
CA ALA A 214 -17.07 3.52 18.79
C ALA A 214 -18.58 3.31 18.86
N LYS A 215 -19.36 4.37 18.62
CA LYS A 215 -20.83 4.36 18.53
C LYS A 215 -21.29 5.12 17.30
N ILE A 216 -22.39 4.72 16.69
CA ILE A 216 -22.89 5.28 15.44
C ILE A 216 -24.20 6.06 15.65
N THR A 217 -24.34 7.16 14.91
CA THR A 217 -25.56 7.97 14.80
C THR A 217 -25.85 8.30 13.34
N LYS A 218 -27.01 8.90 13.08
CA LYS A 218 -27.30 9.54 11.81
C LYS A 218 -26.49 10.83 11.63
N ALA A 219 -26.27 11.24 10.39
CA ALA A 219 -25.55 12.48 10.08
C ALA A 219 -26.42 13.74 10.03
N TYR A 220 -27.74 13.59 10.05
CA TYR A 220 -28.74 14.67 10.08
C TYR A 220 -28.56 15.73 8.98
N ASN A 221 -28.11 16.93 9.34
CA ASN A 221 -27.95 18.04 8.36
C ASN A 221 -26.68 17.94 7.52
N ILE A 222 -25.75 17.04 7.87
CA ILE A 222 -24.59 16.76 7.03
C ILE A 222 -25.07 15.91 5.85
N LYS A 223 -25.06 16.50 4.64
CA LYS A 223 -25.58 15.86 3.42
C LYS A 223 -24.52 15.07 2.66
N SER A 224 -23.26 15.21 3.06
CA SER A 224 -22.11 14.49 2.48
C SER A 224 -21.86 13.12 3.09
N ALA A 225 -22.59 12.76 4.16
CA ALA A 225 -22.49 11.46 4.82
C ALA A 225 -23.86 10.98 5.33
N ASP A 226 -24.01 9.66 5.46
CA ASP A 226 -25.23 9.05 6.04
C ASP A 226 -25.12 8.86 7.55
N HIS A 227 -23.90 8.59 8.02
CA HIS A 227 -23.61 8.25 9.41
C HIS A 227 -22.47 9.09 10.00
N ILE A 228 -22.52 9.25 11.31
CA ILE A 228 -21.39 9.73 12.12
C ILE A 228 -21.01 8.61 13.09
N ILE A 229 -19.73 8.24 13.09
CA ILE A 229 -19.17 7.29 14.06
C ILE A 229 -18.39 8.10 15.09
N HIS A 230 -18.82 8.03 16.33
CA HIS A 230 -18.19 8.69 17.46
C HIS A 230 -17.24 7.73 18.14
N THR A 231 -15.97 8.06 18.18
CA THR A 231 -14.95 7.28 18.90
C THR A 231 -14.17 8.18 19.86
N VAL A 232 -13.70 7.62 20.95
CA VAL A 232 -13.02 8.36 22.03
C VAL A 232 -11.58 7.91 22.10
N GLY A 233 -10.68 8.76 21.64
CA GLY A 233 -9.25 8.52 21.69
C GLY A 233 -8.65 8.69 23.09
N PRO A 234 -7.50 8.06 23.36
CA PRO A 234 -6.78 8.23 24.61
C PRO A 234 -6.17 9.62 24.74
N VAL A 235 -6.08 10.12 25.97
CA VAL A 235 -5.15 11.20 26.31
C VAL A 235 -3.75 10.61 26.36
N TYR A 236 -2.84 11.17 25.58
CA TYR A 236 -1.49 10.65 25.48
C TYR A 236 -0.74 10.73 26.81
N SER A 237 -0.27 9.60 27.29
CA SER A 237 0.50 9.48 28.53
C SER A 237 1.90 8.91 28.32
N GLY A 238 2.20 8.46 27.09
CA GLY A 238 3.46 7.76 26.75
C GLY A 238 3.46 6.27 27.13
N ASN A 239 2.34 5.74 27.58
CA ASN A 239 2.20 4.32 27.89
C ASN A 239 1.87 3.50 26.64
N LYS A 240 2.32 2.25 26.59
CA LYS A 240 2.01 1.31 25.51
C LYS A 240 0.50 1.16 25.28
N LYS A 241 -0.31 1.24 26.34
CA LYS A 241 -1.75 1.15 26.26
C LYS A 241 -2.40 2.26 25.42
N ASP A 242 -1.75 3.43 25.31
CA ASP A 242 -2.28 4.52 24.49
C ASP A 242 -2.32 4.12 23.01
N ALA A 243 -1.30 3.39 22.52
CA ALA A 243 -1.27 2.90 21.15
C ALA A 243 -2.34 1.83 20.90
N GLU A 244 -2.60 0.94 21.87
CA GLU A 244 -3.65 -0.08 21.78
C GLU A 244 -5.03 0.60 21.70
N LEU A 245 -5.31 1.55 22.58
CA LEU A 245 -6.58 2.28 22.61
C LEU A 245 -6.79 3.13 21.35
N LEU A 246 -5.72 3.76 20.83
CA LEU A 246 -5.81 4.51 19.59
C LEU A 246 -6.05 3.58 18.38
N ASN A 247 -5.38 2.44 18.33
CA ASN A 247 -5.64 1.40 17.32
C ASN A 247 -7.12 0.97 17.35
N ASP A 248 -7.64 0.71 18.55
CA ASP A 248 -9.03 0.28 18.74
C ASP A 248 -10.02 1.33 18.23
N CYS A 249 -9.76 2.62 18.42
CA CYS A 249 -10.59 3.69 17.87
C CYS A 249 -10.75 3.58 16.36
N TYR A 250 -9.65 3.37 15.64
CA TYR A 250 -9.68 3.25 14.17
C TYR A 250 -10.29 1.93 13.73
N TYR A 251 -9.83 0.81 14.29
CA TYR A 251 -10.33 -0.51 13.94
C TYR A 251 -11.84 -0.67 14.21
N ASN A 252 -12.28 -0.33 15.41
CA ASN A 252 -13.68 -0.44 15.80
C ASN A 252 -14.59 0.50 14.99
N SER A 253 -14.09 1.68 14.62
CA SER A 253 -14.85 2.59 13.74
C SER A 253 -15.05 2.01 12.35
N ILE A 254 -14.02 1.41 11.74
CA ILE A 254 -14.12 0.77 10.43
C ILE A 254 -15.07 -0.43 10.52
N GLU A 255 -14.92 -1.26 11.54
CA GLU A 255 -15.79 -2.43 11.78
C GLU A 255 -17.26 -2.03 11.95
N LEU A 256 -17.52 -0.98 12.71
CA LEU A 256 -18.86 -0.48 12.92
C LEU A 256 -19.49 0.11 11.65
N ALA A 257 -18.70 0.80 10.82
CA ALA A 257 -19.12 1.26 9.51
C ALA A 257 -19.50 0.07 8.61
N TYR A 258 -18.64 -0.93 8.55
CA TYR A 258 -18.86 -2.15 7.76
C TYR A 258 -20.15 -2.88 8.20
N GLN A 259 -20.35 -3.07 9.50
CA GLN A 259 -21.55 -3.71 10.05
C GLN A 259 -22.84 -2.93 9.74
N ASN A 260 -22.74 -1.64 9.46
CA ASN A 260 -23.87 -0.79 9.04
C ASN A 260 -23.96 -0.61 7.51
N GLY A 261 -23.26 -1.44 6.74
CA GLY A 261 -23.35 -1.45 5.29
C GLY A 261 -22.58 -0.33 4.57
N CYS A 262 -21.77 0.43 5.29
CA CYS A 262 -20.92 1.46 4.69
C CYS A 262 -19.81 0.81 3.85
N LYS A 263 -19.44 1.50 2.76
CA LYS A 263 -18.32 1.14 1.87
C LYS A 263 -17.23 2.22 1.86
N SER A 264 -17.46 3.31 2.57
CA SER A 264 -16.51 4.41 2.69
C SER A 264 -16.60 5.05 4.06
N ILE A 265 -15.43 5.44 4.61
CA ILE A 265 -15.28 6.05 5.92
C ILE A 265 -14.18 7.11 5.88
N ALA A 266 -14.41 8.25 6.52
CA ALA A 266 -13.42 9.32 6.63
C ALA A 266 -13.09 9.64 8.09
N PHE A 267 -11.81 9.68 8.40
CA PHE A 267 -11.26 9.93 9.73
C PHE A 267 -10.63 11.31 9.85
N PRO A 268 -10.87 12.02 10.95
CA PRO A 268 -10.02 13.11 11.39
C PRO A 268 -8.79 12.57 12.12
N GLY A 269 -7.84 13.42 12.50
CA GLY A 269 -6.82 13.06 13.48
C GLY A 269 -7.46 12.80 14.86
N ILE A 270 -7.32 11.58 15.37
CA ILE A 270 -7.81 11.19 16.69
C ILE A 270 -6.69 11.39 17.71
N SER A 271 -6.97 11.98 18.85
CA SER A 271 -6.04 12.28 19.96
C SER A 271 -4.91 13.25 19.66
N THR A 272 -4.76 13.74 18.42
CA THR A 272 -3.63 14.60 18.00
C THR A 272 -3.81 16.09 18.29
N GLY A 273 -4.96 16.50 18.81
CA GLY A 273 -5.25 17.84 19.27
C GLY A 273 -4.89 18.03 20.75
N VAL A 274 -5.87 18.39 21.55
CA VAL A 274 -5.70 18.65 23.00
C VAL A 274 -5.27 17.42 23.81
N TYR A 275 -5.49 16.21 23.29
CA TYR A 275 -5.04 14.97 23.91
C TYR A 275 -3.56 14.67 23.69
N GLY A 276 -2.87 15.46 22.86
CA GLY A 276 -1.42 15.54 22.78
C GLY A 276 -0.68 14.33 22.18
N TYR A 277 -1.38 13.45 21.47
CA TYR A 277 -0.73 12.30 20.81
C TYR A 277 0.22 12.80 19.73
N PRO A 278 1.52 12.33 19.68
CA PRO A 278 2.47 12.73 18.65
C PRO A 278 1.98 12.35 17.25
N LEU A 279 2.05 13.30 16.30
CA LEU A 279 1.49 13.14 14.95
C LEU A 279 2.07 11.93 14.19
N ASP A 280 3.39 11.75 14.21
CA ASP A 280 4.04 10.66 13.47
C ASP A 280 3.66 9.27 14.04
N GLU A 281 3.54 9.17 15.37
CA GLU A 281 3.10 7.93 16.03
C GLU A 281 1.62 7.66 15.78
N ALA A 282 0.76 8.68 15.88
CA ALA A 282 -0.67 8.55 15.61
C ALA A 282 -0.95 8.16 14.16
N ALA A 283 -0.24 8.73 13.20
CA ALA A 283 -0.34 8.37 11.79
C ALA A 283 0.03 6.89 11.57
N ARG A 284 1.09 6.43 12.21
CA ARG A 284 1.52 5.02 12.12
C ARG A 284 0.46 4.08 12.70
N VAL A 285 -0.06 4.37 13.90
CA VAL A 285 -1.07 3.53 14.57
C VAL A 285 -2.35 3.47 13.74
N SER A 286 -2.82 4.60 13.22
CA SER A 286 -4.04 4.68 12.42
C SER A 286 -3.92 3.91 11.10
N LEU A 287 -2.79 4.05 10.40
CA LEU A 287 -2.54 3.33 9.15
C LEU A 287 -2.48 1.81 9.39
N LEU A 288 -1.78 1.37 10.45
CA LEU A 288 -1.70 -0.05 10.80
C LEU A 288 -3.08 -0.62 11.15
N ALA A 289 -3.91 0.10 11.88
CA ALA A 289 -5.28 -0.34 12.20
C ALA A 289 -6.12 -0.54 10.93
N ALA A 290 -6.04 0.39 9.98
CA ALA A 290 -6.73 0.28 8.70
C ALA A 290 -6.23 -0.93 7.87
N VAL A 291 -4.93 -1.12 7.79
CA VAL A 291 -4.32 -2.26 7.08
C VAL A 291 -4.75 -3.58 7.73
N HIS A 292 -4.70 -3.69 9.05
CA HIS A 292 -5.13 -4.89 9.76
C HIS A 292 -6.61 -5.21 9.53
N TRP A 293 -7.47 -4.18 9.49
CA TRP A 293 -8.88 -4.39 9.19
C TRP A 293 -9.07 -4.91 7.76
N ILE A 294 -8.40 -4.31 6.76
CA ILE A 294 -8.45 -4.74 5.36
C ILE A 294 -7.97 -6.18 5.21
N ASP A 295 -6.88 -6.55 5.88
CA ASP A 295 -6.34 -7.91 5.84
C ASP A 295 -7.30 -8.95 6.43
N ALA A 296 -8.03 -8.57 7.47
CA ALA A 296 -9.06 -9.42 8.07
C ALA A 296 -10.34 -9.52 7.21
N HIS A 297 -10.55 -8.59 6.27
CA HIS A 297 -11.77 -8.47 5.45
C HIS A 297 -11.44 -8.39 3.94
N LYS A 298 -10.60 -9.28 3.43
CA LYS A 298 -10.07 -9.25 2.05
C LYS A 298 -11.14 -9.21 0.95
N ASP A 299 -12.31 -9.80 1.22
CA ASP A 299 -13.43 -9.83 0.26
C ASP A 299 -14.39 -8.65 0.38
N SER A 300 -14.16 -7.76 1.32
CA SER A 300 -15.01 -6.59 1.60
C SER A 300 -14.44 -5.33 0.96
N VAL A 301 -15.32 -4.39 0.61
CA VAL A 301 -14.94 -3.07 0.11
C VAL A 301 -15.08 -2.05 1.22
N MET A 302 -13.99 -1.37 1.56
CA MET A 302 -14.00 -0.22 2.45
C MET A 302 -12.96 0.81 1.97
N ASN A 303 -13.44 1.95 1.47
CA ASN A 303 -12.58 3.07 1.12
C ASN A 303 -12.36 3.93 2.36
N ILE A 304 -11.12 4.00 2.82
CA ILE A 304 -10.73 4.65 4.07
C ILE A 304 -9.97 5.93 3.74
N TYR A 305 -10.48 7.05 4.22
CA TYR A 305 -9.90 8.38 4.02
C TYR A 305 -9.38 8.92 5.35
N PHE A 306 -8.10 9.29 5.38
CA PHE A 306 -7.53 10.03 6.50
C PHE A 306 -7.51 11.52 6.13
N CYS A 307 -8.39 12.29 6.76
CA CYS A 307 -8.53 13.71 6.51
C CYS A 307 -7.56 14.50 7.37
N CYS A 308 -6.62 15.15 6.73
CA CYS A 308 -5.58 15.94 7.37
C CYS A 308 -5.96 17.43 7.29
N PHE A 309 -6.32 18.02 8.42
CA PHE A 309 -6.67 19.43 8.48
C PHE A 309 -5.42 20.33 8.37
N LYS A 310 -4.27 19.88 8.91
CA LYS A 310 -2.99 20.58 8.87
C LYS A 310 -2.00 19.88 7.94
N ASP A 311 -1.07 20.65 7.36
CA ASP A 311 -0.01 20.08 6.49
C ASP A 311 0.91 19.11 7.25
N ALA A 312 1.14 19.36 8.53
CA ALA A 312 1.92 18.47 9.38
C ALA A 312 1.29 17.07 9.52
N GLU A 313 -0.04 16.97 9.57
CA GLU A 313 -0.76 15.69 9.62
C GLU A 313 -0.57 14.93 8.30
N LEU A 314 -0.77 15.61 7.16
CA LEU A 314 -0.55 15.01 5.84
C LEU A 314 0.91 14.56 5.65
N SER A 315 1.86 15.37 6.11
CA SER A 315 3.28 15.04 6.07
C SER A 315 3.62 13.80 6.89
N ALA A 316 2.99 13.63 8.07
CA ALA A 316 3.19 12.45 8.91
C ALA A 316 2.78 11.15 8.19
N TYR A 317 1.65 11.15 7.48
CA TYR A 317 1.23 10.00 6.67
C TYR A 317 2.13 9.76 5.45
N ARG A 318 2.52 10.82 4.74
CA ARG A 318 3.40 10.69 3.57
C ARG A 318 4.78 10.10 3.89
N LYS A 319 5.34 10.40 5.05
CA LYS A 319 6.60 9.79 5.52
C LYS A 319 6.52 8.27 5.67
N LEU A 320 5.33 7.72 5.93
CA LEU A 320 5.14 6.27 6.11
C LEU A 320 5.04 5.52 4.78
N THR A 321 4.78 6.23 3.68
CA THR A 321 4.54 5.66 2.36
C THR A 321 5.66 5.99 1.34
N GLN A 322 6.71 6.69 1.79
CA GLN A 322 7.89 7.03 0.98
C GLN A 322 9.00 6.01 1.10
#